data_f3110256d6d975b6578ad4296a660712
#
_entry.id   f3110256d6d975b6578ad4296a660712
#
_cell.length_a   1.000
_cell.length_b   1.000
_cell.length_c   1.000
_cell.angle_alpha   90.00
_cell.angle_beta   90.00
_cell.angle_gamma   90.00
#
_symmetry.space_group_name_H-M   'P 1'
#
loop_
_entity.id
_entity.type
_entity.pdbx_description
1 polymer ?
#
loop_
_entity_poly.entity_id
_entity_poly.type
_entity_poly.pdbx_seq_one_letter_code
_entity_poly.pdbx_strand_id
1 'polypeptide(L)'
;MRALKVILATLGNEIASLVTFRKSKQILTRPVHAKITLPNGNEPPVAPFMTHTGILCAAIDQVGLGCRAMPEARSKPGCFMLRSTHLSFWGLAMSVGALWVGLPLPATFDAVVAHLTIDYQQPTIATVDGDLKPPRTSDLITCGPTISFITG
;
A
#
# COMPACT_ATOMS: atom_id res chain seq x y z
N MET A 1 5.04 16.52 -8.94
CA MET A 1 4.51 16.52 -10.32
C MET A 1 4.55 15.17 -11.05
N ARG A 2 5.56 14.30 -10.86
CA ARG A 2 5.62 12.99 -11.55
C ARG A 2 4.49 12.04 -11.13
N ALA A 3 4.18 11.94 -9.83
CA ALA A 3 3.11 11.08 -9.33
C ALA A 3 1.73 11.45 -9.90
N LEU A 4 1.40 12.73 -10.00
CA LEU A 4 0.15 13.20 -10.58
C LEU A 4 0.02 12.83 -12.06
N LYS A 5 1.12 12.91 -12.82
CA LYS A 5 1.15 12.51 -14.24
C LYS A 5 0.90 11.00 -14.40
N VAL A 6 1.47 10.18 -13.52
CA VAL A 6 1.25 8.72 -13.54
C VAL A 6 -0.21 8.40 -13.22
N ILE A 7 -0.79 9.02 -12.20
CA ILE A 7 -2.20 8.82 -11.84
C ILE A 7 -3.13 9.25 -12.99
N LEU A 8 -2.92 10.43 -13.56
CA LEU A 8 -3.71 10.92 -14.69
C LEU A 8 -3.55 10.06 -15.95
N ALA A 9 -2.34 9.60 -16.23
CA ALA A 9 -2.09 8.70 -17.37
C ALA A 9 -2.78 7.35 -17.17
N THR A 10 -2.80 6.81 -15.95
CA THR A 10 -3.47 5.55 -15.64
C THR A 10 -4.98 5.69 -15.71
N LEU A 11 -5.54 6.76 -15.13
CA LEU A 11 -6.97 7.08 -15.25
C LEU A 11 -7.39 7.23 -16.71
N GLY A 12 -6.61 7.95 -17.51
CA GLY A 12 -6.86 8.11 -18.93
C GLY A 12 -6.84 6.79 -19.70
N ASN A 13 -5.90 5.90 -19.36
CA ASN A 13 -5.79 4.58 -19.99
C ASN A 13 -6.93 3.64 -19.61
N GLU A 14 -7.39 3.69 -18.35
CA GLU A 14 -8.56 2.91 -17.88
C GLU A 14 -9.86 3.41 -18.55
N ILE A 15 -10.05 4.72 -18.67
CA ILE A 15 -11.20 5.30 -19.38
C ILE A 15 -11.15 4.92 -20.87
N ALA A 16 -9.98 5.00 -21.50
CA ALA A 16 -9.81 4.60 -22.89
C ALA A 16 -10.07 3.10 -23.09
N SER A 17 -9.69 2.25 -22.12
CA SER A 17 -9.95 0.81 -22.18
C SER A 17 -11.44 0.47 -22.06
N LEU A 18 -12.18 1.22 -21.26
CA LEU A 18 -13.64 1.13 -21.15
C LEU A 18 -14.33 1.46 -22.49
N VAL A 19 -13.88 2.52 -23.15
CA VAL A 19 -14.47 2.97 -24.43
C VAL A 19 -14.11 2.02 -25.57
N THR A 20 -12.94 1.41 -25.55
CA THR A 20 -12.43 0.57 -26.65
C THR A 20 -12.63 -0.93 -26.43
N PHE A 21 -13.22 -1.37 -25.31
CA PHE A 21 -13.30 -2.79 -24.89
C PHE A 21 -11.95 -3.54 -24.91
N ARG A 22 -10.82 -2.82 -24.91
CA ARG A 22 -9.50 -3.43 -24.84
C ARG A 22 -9.16 -3.78 -23.38
N LYS A 23 -8.55 -4.95 -23.15
CA LYS A 23 -7.96 -5.31 -21.86
C LYS A 23 -6.96 -4.24 -21.45
N SER A 24 -7.29 -3.46 -20.42
CA SER A 24 -6.38 -2.49 -19.82
C SER A 24 -5.11 -3.20 -19.34
N LYS A 25 -3.95 -2.62 -19.63
CA LYS A 25 -2.71 -2.99 -18.95
C LYS A 25 -2.75 -2.35 -17.56
N GLN A 26 -3.48 -2.95 -16.63
CA GLN A 26 -3.57 -2.52 -15.24
C GLN A 26 -2.20 -2.61 -14.57
N ILE A 27 -1.41 -1.56 -14.68
CA ILE A 27 -0.05 -1.50 -14.11
C ILE A 27 -0.13 -1.24 -12.60
N LEU A 28 -1.09 -0.42 -12.15
CA LEU A 28 -1.22 -0.01 -10.74
C LEU A 28 -2.03 -0.97 -9.87
N THR A 29 -2.89 -1.78 -10.48
CA THR A 29 -3.80 -2.68 -9.73
C THR A 29 -3.60 -4.15 -10.11
N ARG A 30 -2.43 -4.49 -10.66
CA ARG A 30 -2.10 -5.89 -10.91
C ARG A 30 -2.05 -6.62 -9.56
N PRO A 31 -2.92 -7.62 -9.36
CA PRO A 31 -2.96 -8.31 -8.07
C PRO A 31 -1.64 -9.02 -7.79
N VAL A 32 -1.18 -8.91 -6.56
CA VAL A 32 0.03 -9.54 -6.03
C VAL A 32 -0.38 -10.66 -5.10
N HIS A 33 0.13 -11.85 -5.31
CA HIS A 33 -0.04 -12.96 -4.38
C HIS A 33 1.10 -12.93 -3.36
N ALA A 34 0.75 -12.62 -2.11
CA ALA A 34 1.73 -12.49 -1.04
C ALA A 34 1.20 -13.06 0.29
N LYS A 35 2.11 -13.56 1.10
CA LYS A 35 1.90 -13.91 2.50
C LYS A 35 2.52 -12.82 3.35
N ILE A 36 1.74 -12.23 4.25
CA ILE A 36 2.22 -11.25 5.23
C ILE A 36 2.33 -11.94 6.59
N THR A 37 3.52 -11.95 7.16
CA THR A 37 3.79 -12.52 8.49
C THR A 37 4.07 -11.41 9.48
N LEU A 38 3.31 -11.38 10.59
CA LEU A 38 3.44 -10.40 11.67
C LEU A 38 4.20 -10.99 12.87
N PRO A 39 4.90 -10.15 13.68
CA PRO A 39 5.82 -10.61 14.73
C PRO A 39 5.15 -11.38 15.89
N ASN A 40 3.88 -11.24 16.10
CA ASN A 40 3.19 -11.76 17.29
C ASN A 40 2.45 -13.09 17.05
N GLY A 41 2.74 -13.81 15.97
CA GLY A 41 1.99 -15.02 15.63
C GLY A 41 0.50 -14.79 15.37
N ASN A 42 0.02 -13.56 15.53
CA ASN A 42 -1.25 -13.11 15.02
C ASN A 42 -1.10 -12.97 13.49
N GLU A 43 -0.95 -14.13 12.85
CA GLU A 43 -1.16 -14.16 11.41
C GLU A 43 -2.50 -13.47 11.17
N PRO A 44 -2.57 -12.55 10.20
CA PRO A 44 -3.85 -12.10 9.73
C PRO A 44 -4.67 -13.37 9.49
N PRO A 45 -5.95 -13.45 9.88
CA PRO A 45 -6.75 -14.69 9.87
C PRO A 45 -6.98 -15.20 8.44
N VAL A 46 -5.92 -15.35 7.68
CA VAL A 46 -6.00 -15.46 6.26
C VAL A 46 -4.99 -16.44 5.71
N ALA A 47 -5.47 -17.19 4.73
CA ALA A 47 -4.76 -18.17 3.92
C ALA A 47 -3.31 -17.79 3.57
N PRO A 48 -2.39 -18.76 3.44
CA PRO A 48 -0.94 -18.52 3.35
C PRO A 48 -0.52 -17.56 2.25
N PHE A 49 -1.28 -17.46 1.15
CA PHE A 49 -1.07 -16.47 0.11
C PHE A 49 -2.40 -15.86 -0.31
N MET A 50 -2.54 -14.56 -0.09
CA MET A 50 -3.68 -13.80 -0.54
C MET A 50 -3.37 -12.98 -1.77
N THR A 51 -4.43 -12.65 -2.46
CA THR A 51 -4.38 -11.71 -3.58
C THR A 51 -4.56 -10.30 -3.04
N HIS A 52 -3.51 -9.49 -3.09
CA HIS A 52 -3.54 -8.09 -2.70
C HIS A 52 -3.54 -7.20 -3.94
N THR A 53 -4.35 -6.17 -3.97
CA THR A 53 -4.30 -5.12 -5.00
C THR A 53 -3.42 -3.96 -4.58
N GLY A 54 -3.10 -3.86 -3.29
CA GLY A 54 -2.14 -2.91 -2.75
C GLY A 54 -1.67 -3.32 -1.36
N ILE A 55 -0.37 -3.18 -1.11
CA ILE A 55 0.26 -3.32 0.20
C ILE A 55 1.03 -2.03 0.44
N LEU A 56 0.67 -1.30 1.50
CA LEU A 56 1.31 -0.06 1.91
C LEU A 56 1.85 -0.20 3.32
N CYS A 57 3.08 0.28 3.53
CA CYS A 57 3.70 0.38 4.84
C CYS A 57 4.21 1.81 5.01
N ALA A 58 3.83 2.49 6.09
CA ALA A 58 4.30 3.83 6.35
C ALA A 58 4.40 4.13 7.86
N ALA A 59 5.43 4.88 8.23
CA ALA A 59 5.61 5.44 9.57
C ALA A 59 5.01 6.84 9.71
N ILE A 60 4.41 7.37 8.64
CA ILE A 60 3.76 8.68 8.60
C ILE A 60 2.29 8.52 8.22
N ASP A 61 1.44 9.34 8.82
CA ASP A 61 -0.02 9.30 8.61
C ASP A 61 -0.47 9.91 7.29
N GLN A 62 0.32 10.83 6.73
CA GLN A 62 -0.01 11.56 5.51
C GLN A 62 0.92 11.17 4.36
N VAL A 63 0.33 10.80 3.25
CA VAL A 63 1.03 10.39 2.03
C VAL A 63 0.79 11.44 0.94
N GLY A 64 1.57 12.51 0.97
CA GLY A 64 1.48 13.59 -0.01
C GLY A 64 0.12 14.33 -0.03
N LEU A 65 0.13 15.59 -0.41
CA LEU A 65 -1.07 16.45 -0.57
C LEU A 65 -2.08 16.40 0.60
N GLY A 66 -1.65 16.02 1.82
CA GLY A 66 -2.53 15.93 2.99
C GLY A 66 -3.42 14.66 3.05
N CYS A 67 -3.23 13.71 2.16
CA CYS A 67 -3.96 12.44 2.19
C CYS A 67 -3.58 11.60 3.41
N ARG A 68 -4.55 11.30 4.28
CA ARG A 68 -4.35 10.51 5.51
C ARG A 68 -4.53 9.01 5.27
N ALA A 69 -3.82 8.48 4.29
CA ALA A 69 -3.93 7.07 3.90
C ALA A 69 -3.56 6.10 5.03
N MET A 70 -2.76 6.54 6.03
CA MET A 70 -2.21 5.72 7.11
C MET A 70 -2.49 6.35 8.49
N PRO A 71 -3.77 6.48 8.91
CA PRO A 71 -4.16 7.31 10.06
C PRO A 71 -3.55 6.87 11.41
N GLU A 72 -3.20 5.58 11.54
CA GLU A 72 -2.62 5.02 12.77
C GLU A 72 -1.09 4.86 12.73
N ALA A 73 -0.42 5.34 11.69
CA ALA A 73 1.02 5.17 11.52
C ALA A 73 1.85 5.73 12.69
N ARG A 74 1.33 6.76 13.38
CA ARG A 74 1.97 7.40 14.55
C ARG A 74 1.38 6.97 15.90
N SER A 75 0.50 5.98 15.93
CA SER A 75 -0.19 5.58 17.16
C SER A 75 0.74 4.96 18.20
N LYS A 76 1.85 4.34 17.76
CA LYS A 76 2.86 3.71 18.63
C LYS A 76 4.28 4.08 18.19
N PRO A 77 5.14 4.60 19.10
CA PRO A 77 6.55 4.83 18.80
C PRO A 77 7.26 3.54 18.39
N GLY A 78 8.18 3.63 17.44
CA GLY A 78 8.92 2.47 16.94
C GLY A 78 8.11 1.48 16.11
N CYS A 79 6.90 1.87 15.70
CA CYS A 79 6.02 1.08 14.84
C CYS A 79 5.68 1.85 13.57
N PHE A 80 5.17 1.13 12.59
CA PHE A 80 4.59 1.67 11.37
C PHE A 80 3.25 1.00 11.11
N MET A 81 2.43 1.61 10.29
CA MET A 81 1.15 1.05 9.86
C MET A 81 1.34 0.25 8.58
N LEU A 82 0.82 -0.98 8.59
CA LEU A 82 0.56 -1.79 7.41
C LEU A 82 -0.89 -1.57 7.01
N ARG A 83 -1.14 -1.33 5.74
CA ARG A 83 -2.46 -1.39 5.11
C ARG A 83 -2.39 -2.28 3.88
N SER A 84 -3.16 -3.35 3.90
CA SER A 84 -3.31 -4.27 2.78
C SER A 84 -4.73 -4.21 2.24
N THR A 85 -4.90 -4.11 0.93
CA THR A 85 -6.22 -3.96 0.30
C THR A 85 -6.45 -5.01 -0.78
N HIS A 86 -7.71 -5.46 -0.88
CA HIS A 86 -8.24 -6.34 -1.93
C HIS A 86 -9.23 -5.60 -2.85
N LEU A 87 -9.31 -4.28 -2.74
CA LEU A 87 -10.23 -3.48 -3.55
C LEU A 87 -9.83 -3.57 -5.02
N SER A 88 -10.85 -3.68 -5.87
CA SER A 88 -10.65 -3.45 -7.30
C SER A 88 -10.23 -2.01 -7.57
N PHE A 89 -9.72 -1.74 -8.77
CA PHE A 89 -9.39 -0.36 -9.19
C PHE A 89 -10.56 0.61 -8.94
N TRP A 90 -11.77 0.23 -9.33
CA TRP A 90 -12.96 1.06 -9.11
C TRP A 90 -13.32 1.20 -7.64
N GLY A 91 -13.19 0.13 -6.86
CA GLY A 91 -13.36 0.20 -5.41
C GLY A 91 -12.38 1.17 -4.77
N LEU A 92 -11.12 1.16 -5.20
CA LEU A 92 -10.11 2.11 -4.72
C LEU A 92 -10.42 3.55 -5.17
N ALA A 93 -10.79 3.75 -6.43
CA ALA A 93 -11.15 5.07 -6.97
C ALA A 93 -12.34 5.68 -6.22
N MET A 94 -13.37 4.89 -5.93
CA MET A 94 -14.54 5.35 -5.14
C MET A 94 -14.19 5.61 -3.67
N SER A 95 -13.13 4.98 -3.17
CA SER A 95 -12.66 5.13 -1.79
C SER A 95 -11.67 6.28 -1.58
N VAL A 96 -11.30 7.02 -2.63
CA VAL A 96 -10.29 8.11 -2.54
C VAL A 96 -10.69 9.16 -1.50
N GLY A 97 -11.98 9.54 -1.43
CA GLY A 97 -12.46 10.48 -0.42
C GLY A 97 -12.28 9.97 1.01
N ALA A 98 -12.57 8.71 1.25
CA ALA A 98 -12.38 8.06 2.55
C ALA A 98 -10.88 7.96 2.91
N LEU A 99 -10.04 7.59 1.95
CA LEU A 99 -8.57 7.60 2.11
C LEU A 99 -8.05 8.99 2.47
N TRP A 100 -8.57 10.02 1.83
CA TRP A 100 -8.13 11.40 2.06
C TRP A 100 -8.33 11.83 3.50
N VAL A 101 -9.46 11.48 4.10
CA VAL A 101 -9.79 11.84 5.49
C VAL A 101 -9.36 10.79 6.52
N GLY A 102 -8.76 9.69 6.09
CA GLY A 102 -8.25 8.64 6.98
C GLY A 102 -9.32 7.70 7.53
N LEU A 103 -10.45 7.55 6.83
CA LEU A 103 -11.47 6.59 7.21
C LEU A 103 -11.05 5.15 6.89
N PRO A 104 -11.54 4.15 7.64
CA PRO A 104 -11.37 2.75 7.31
C PRO A 104 -12.01 2.43 5.96
N LEU A 105 -11.36 1.57 5.19
CA LEU A 105 -11.86 1.13 3.90
C LEU A 105 -12.43 -0.29 4.00
N PRO A 106 -13.46 -0.61 3.22
CA PRO A 106 -13.91 -1.98 3.09
C PRO A 106 -12.81 -2.85 2.47
N ALA A 107 -12.82 -4.14 2.77
CA ALA A 107 -11.86 -5.12 2.23
C ALA A 107 -10.39 -4.70 2.37
N THR A 108 -10.05 -4.06 3.51
CA THR A 108 -8.67 -3.77 3.91
C THR A 108 -8.34 -4.47 5.21
N PHE A 109 -7.07 -4.81 5.36
CA PHE A 109 -6.47 -5.25 6.61
C PHE A 109 -5.46 -4.20 7.06
N ASP A 110 -5.66 -3.66 8.25
CA ASP A 110 -4.81 -2.64 8.85
C ASP A 110 -4.15 -3.20 10.11
N ALA A 111 -2.84 -2.95 10.29
CA ALA A 111 -2.11 -3.33 11.49
C ALA A 111 -0.99 -2.34 11.80
N VAL A 112 -0.73 -2.11 13.10
CA VAL A 112 0.41 -1.31 13.56
C VAL A 112 1.45 -2.25 14.14
N VAL A 113 2.63 -2.33 13.51
CA VAL A 113 3.67 -3.30 13.79
C VAL A 113 5.07 -2.68 13.80
N ALA A 114 6.01 -3.29 14.56
CA ALA A 114 7.40 -2.86 14.57
C ALA A 114 8.21 -3.46 13.41
N HIS A 115 7.83 -4.65 12.97
CA HIS A 115 8.42 -5.31 11.81
C HIS A 115 7.39 -6.28 11.19
N LEU A 116 7.58 -6.62 9.93
CA LEU A 116 6.82 -7.65 9.23
C LEU A 116 7.65 -8.25 8.10
N THR A 117 7.26 -9.43 7.66
CA THR A 117 7.81 -10.06 6.44
C THR A 117 6.70 -10.21 5.42
N ILE A 118 7.02 -9.92 4.16
CA ILE A 118 6.14 -10.13 3.01
C ILE A 118 6.83 -11.13 2.09
N ASP A 119 6.24 -12.29 1.91
CA ASP A 119 6.72 -13.32 0.98
C ASP A 119 5.85 -13.31 -0.27
N TYR A 120 6.44 -13.07 -1.43
CA TYR A 120 5.75 -13.00 -2.71
C TYR A 120 5.81 -14.35 -3.42
N GLN A 121 4.69 -14.76 -3.99
CA GLN A 121 4.64 -15.99 -4.79
C GLN A 121 5.49 -15.89 -6.07
N GLN A 122 5.66 -14.67 -6.59
CA GLN A 122 6.49 -14.36 -7.75
C GLN A 122 7.33 -13.12 -7.47
N PRO A 123 8.53 -12.97 -8.08
CA PRO A 123 9.34 -11.77 -7.93
C PRO A 123 8.52 -10.51 -8.22
N THR A 124 8.42 -9.63 -7.22
CA THR A 124 7.58 -8.44 -7.25
C THR A 124 8.43 -7.19 -7.07
N ILE A 125 8.08 -6.13 -7.78
CA ILE A 125 8.72 -4.82 -7.67
C ILE A 125 8.01 -4.03 -6.57
N ALA A 126 8.77 -3.59 -5.57
CA ALA A 126 8.30 -2.67 -4.54
C ALA A 126 8.78 -1.25 -4.82
N THR A 127 8.03 -0.27 -4.30
CA THR A 127 8.44 1.13 -4.31
C THR A 127 8.74 1.55 -2.88
N VAL A 128 9.94 2.06 -2.64
CA VAL A 128 10.37 2.58 -1.32
C VAL A 128 10.76 4.04 -1.49
N ASP A 129 10.09 4.93 -0.78
CA ASP A 129 10.29 6.40 -0.83
C ASP A 129 10.24 6.97 -2.26
N GLY A 130 9.44 6.38 -3.12
CA GLY A 130 9.28 6.77 -4.52
C GLY A 130 10.24 6.10 -5.51
N ASP A 131 11.22 5.33 -5.02
CA ASP A 131 12.18 4.59 -5.84
C ASP A 131 11.71 3.16 -6.10
N LEU A 132 11.77 2.72 -7.34
CA LEU A 132 11.52 1.34 -7.71
C LEU A 132 12.72 0.47 -7.30
N LYS A 133 12.45 -0.57 -6.53
CA LYS A 133 13.46 -1.57 -6.16
C LYS A 133 13.46 -2.75 -7.13
N PRO A 134 14.59 -3.44 -7.29
CA PRO A 134 14.64 -4.65 -8.12
C PRO A 134 13.61 -5.69 -7.66
N PRO A 135 13.11 -6.55 -8.55
CA PRO A 135 12.16 -7.60 -8.19
C PRO A 135 12.72 -8.52 -7.09
N ARG A 136 11.92 -8.81 -6.07
CA ARG A 136 12.27 -9.68 -4.94
C ARG A 136 11.15 -10.66 -4.65
N THR A 137 11.50 -11.76 -4.00
CA THR A 137 10.56 -12.78 -3.55
C THR A 137 10.17 -12.61 -2.08
N SER A 138 10.93 -11.81 -1.33
CA SER A 138 10.63 -11.50 0.06
C SER A 138 11.18 -10.13 0.45
N ASP A 139 10.44 -9.42 1.29
CA ASP A 139 10.85 -8.15 1.92
C ASP A 139 10.66 -8.23 3.43
N LEU A 140 11.72 -7.94 4.18
CA LEU A 140 11.65 -7.67 5.62
C LEU A 140 11.56 -6.16 5.81
N ILE A 141 10.48 -5.69 6.42
CA ILE A 141 10.22 -4.29 6.70
C ILE A 141 10.32 -4.09 8.22
N THR A 142 11.16 -3.17 8.64
CA THR A 142 11.35 -2.81 10.05
C THR A 142 11.23 -1.31 10.24
N CYS A 143 10.77 -0.90 11.41
CA CYS A 143 10.80 0.52 11.76
C CYS A 143 12.27 0.95 11.93
N GLY A 144 12.65 2.05 11.29
CA GLY A 144 13.96 2.66 11.46
C GLY A 144 14.12 3.36 12.83
N PRO A 145 15.33 3.88 13.13
CA PRO A 145 15.55 4.64 14.35
C PRO A 145 14.69 5.90 14.38
N THR A 146 14.21 6.26 15.57
CA THR A 146 13.46 7.50 15.78
C THR A 146 14.40 8.70 15.61
N ILE A 147 14.07 9.61 14.72
CA ILE A 147 14.79 10.87 14.53
C ILE A 147 13.98 11.97 15.23
N SER A 148 14.62 12.66 16.18
CA SER A 148 14.04 13.83 16.85
C SER A 148 14.57 15.10 16.20
N PHE A 149 13.67 15.95 15.75
CA PHE A 149 14.02 17.27 15.25
C PHE A 149 13.89 18.29 16.40
N ILE A 150 14.96 19.05 16.63
CA ILE A 150 14.91 20.21 17.53
C ILE A 150 14.40 21.38 16.70
N THR A 151 13.18 21.83 16.97
CA THR A 151 12.64 23.06 16.41
C THR A 151 12.98 24.18 17.37
N GLY A 152 13.78 25.15 16.93
CA GLY A 152 14.08 26.37 17.67
C GLY A 152 12.93 27.37 17.61
#